data_79d8434961f0b5116c7c7120897be668
#
_entry.id   79d8434961f0b5116c7c7120897be668
#
_cell.length_a   1.000
_cell.length_b   1.000
_cell.length_c   1.000
_cell.angle_alpha   90.00
_cell.angle_beta   90.00
_cell.angle_gamma   90.00
#
_symmetry.space_group_name_H-M   'P 1'
#
loop_
_entity.id
_entity.type
_entity.pdbx_description
1 polymer ?
#
loop_
_entity_poly.entity_id
_entity_poly.type
_entity_poly.pdbx_seq_one_letter_code
_entity_poly.pdbx_strand_id
1 'polypeptide(L)'
;VNAECIGHSASMAKRIEAATGVETRATILGHMQRGGSPTCKDRVYASTMGCIAVDLLCEGKSNRLVAYKNGEFVDYDIDEALAMTKSIPEYQYEICRNLSR
;
A
#
# COMPACT_ATOMS: atom_id res chain seq x y z
N VAL A 1 7.84 16.65 -4.25
CA VAL A 1 7.22 15.38 -4.68
C VAL A 1 6.04 15.11 -3.79
N ASN A 2 4.86 14.84 -4.37
CA ASN A 2 3.61 14.61 -3.65
C ASN A 2 2.97 13.27 -4.01
N ALA A 3 2.24 12.69 -3.08
CA ALA A 3 1.36 11.57 -3.34
C ALA A 3 0.15 11.97 -4.20
N GLU A 4 -0.39 11.02 -4.97
CA GLU A 4 -1.51 11.26 -5.90
C GLU A 4 -2.78 11.80 -5.20
N CYS A 5 -3.03 11.36 -3.97
CA CYS A 5 -4.24 11.70 -3.22
C CYS A 5 -4.22 13.08 -2.53
N ILE A 6 -3.10 13.78 -2.50
CA ILE A 6 -2.99 15.10 -1.83
C ILE A 6 -3.77 16.18 -2.58
N GLY A 7 -3.90 16.08 -3.91
CA GLY A 7 -4.55 17.09 -4.77
C GLY A 7 -3.82 18.44 -4.74
N HIS A 8 -4.29 19.39 -5.56
CA HIS A 8 -3.81 20.77 -5.58
C HIS A 8 -2.28 21.00 -5.60
N SER A 9 -1.50 19.99 -6.03
CA SER A 9 -0.02 20.02 -6.01
C SER A 9 0.56 21.20 -6.80
N ALA A 10 -0.08 21.58 -7.92
CA ALA A 10 0.35 22.71 -8.71
C ALA A 10 0.14 24.06 -7.99
N SER A 11 -0.96 24.22 -7.26
CA SER A 11 -1.20 25.42 -6.45
C SER A 11 -0.29 25.50 -5.24
N MET A 12 0.04 24.36 -4.65
CA MET A 12 1.03 24.27 -3.57
C MET A 12 2.42 24.70 -4.07
N ALA A 13 2.85 24.22 -5.24
CA ALA A 13 4.13 24.60 -5.83
C ALA A 13 4.21 26.12 -6.04
N LYS A 14 3.15 26.75 -6.60
CA LYS A 14 3.10 28.22 -6.77
C LYS A 14 3.17 28.98 -5.44
N ARG A 15 2.52 28.48 -4.39
CA ARG A 15 2.58 29.09 -3.05
C ARG A 15 3.98 29.02 -2.46
N ILE A 16 4.66 27.90 -2.62
CA ILE A 16 6.05 27.72 -2.15
C ILE A 16 6.98 28.65 -2.92
N GLU A 17 6.83 28.70 -4.25
CA GLU A 17 7.62 29.61 -5.10
C GLU A 17 7.42 31.09 -4.70
N ALA A 18 6.17 31.51 -4.48
CA ALA A 18 5.88 32.87 -4.04
C ALA A 18 6.46 33.20 -2.65
N ALA A 19 6.51 32.22 -1.75
CA ALA A 19 7.02 32.41 -0.39
C ALA A 19 8.56 32.39 -0.31
N THR A 20 9.22 31.63 -1.19
CA THR A 20 10.67 31.38 -1.11
C THR A 20 11.47 32.07 -2.20
N GLY A 21 10.84 32.51 -3.30
CA GLY A 21 11.50 33.04 -4.49
C GLY A 21 12.27 31.96 -5.28
N VAL A 22 12.13 30.68 -4.93
CA VAL A 22 12.79 29.56 -5.60
C VAL A 22 11.83 28.90 -6.58
N GLU A 23 12.25 28.71 -7.84
CA GLU A 23 11.43 28.01 -8.85
C GLU A 23 11.00 26.63 -8.30
N THR A 24 9.69 26.41 -8.29
CA THR A 24 9.12 25.20 -7.68
C THR A 24 8.20 24.49 -8.67
N ARG A 25 8.48 23.22 -8.94
CA ARG A 25 7.68 22.37 -9.81
C ARG A 25 7.05 21.21 -9.05
N ALA A 26 5.77 20.93 -9.32
CA ALA A 26 5.08 19.79 -8.73
C ALA A 26 5.37 18.51 -9.52
N THR A 27 5.79 17.46 -8.82
CA THR A 27 5.85 16.11 -9.35
C THR A 27 4.89 15.24 -8.54
N ILE A 28 3.89 14.68 -9.22
CA ILE A 28 2.86 13.83 -8.63
C ILE A 28 3.23 12.38 -8.90
N LEU A 29 3.39 11.58 -7.85
CA LEU A 29 3.68 10.17 -7.97
C LEU A 29 2.37 9.40 -8.18
N GLY A 30 2.29 8.67 -9.29
CA GLY A 30 1.17 7.78 -9.61
C GLY A 30 1.55 6.31 -9.47
N HIS A 31 1.68 5.61 -10.58
CA HIS A 31 2.00 4.18 -10.65
C HIS A 31 3.26 3.75 -9.89
N MET A 32 4.22 4.65 -9.74
CA MET A 32 5.43 4.40 -8.96
C MET A 32 5.13 4.03 -7.50
N GLN A 33 4.09 4.62 -6.89
CA GLN A 33 3.66 4.29 -5.54
C GLN A 33 3.03 2.90 -5.44
N ARG A 34 2.54 2.37 -6.54
CA ARG A 34 1.87 1.06 -6.63
C ARG A 34 2.85 -0.08 -6.95
N GLY A 35 4.13 0.20 -7.16
CA GLY A 35 5.16 -0.80 -7.42
C GLY A 35 5.21 -1.32 -8.87
N GLY A 36 4.49 -0.71 -9.80
CA GLY A 36 4.45 -1.11 -11.22
C GLY A 36 3.45 -2.22 -11.52
N SER A 37 3.76 -3.06 -12.52
CA SER A 37 2.89 -4.17 -12.94
C SER A 37 2.93 -5.33 -11.94
N PRO A 38 1.77 -5.96 -11.65
CA PRO A 38 1.71 -7.09 -10.70
C PRO A 38 2.46 -8.30 -11.24
N THR A 39 3.15 -9.00 -10.35
CA THR A 39 3.78 -10.29 -10.61
C THR A 39 2.76 -11.42 -10.70
N CYS A 40 3.19 -12.61 -11.13
CA CYS A 40 2.34 -13.81 -11.08
C CYS A 40 1.84 -14.08 -9.65
N LYS A 41 2.73 -13.95 -8.66
CA LYS A 41 2.39 -14.14 -7.24
C LYS A 41 1.32 -13.15 -6.78
N ASP A 42 1.44 -11.87 -7.12
CA ASP A 42 0.45 -10.85 -6.78
C ASP A 42 -0.93 -11.20 -7.33
N ARG A 43 -0.98 -11.64 -8.59
CA ARG A 43 -2.25 -12.00 -9.27
C ARG A 43 -2.88 -13.24 -8.67
N VAL A 44 -2.11 -14.29 -8.41
CA VAL A 44 -2.61 -15.51 -7.77
C VAL A 44 -3.16 -15.21 -6.37
N TYR A 45 -2.42 -14.46 -5.58
CA TYR A 45 -2.84 -14.08 -4.23
C TYR A 45 -4.11 -13.24 -4.24
N ALA A 46 -4.17 -12.22 -5.09
CA ALA A 46 -5.35 -11.37 -5.21
C ALA A 46 -6.59 -12.15 -5.65
N SER A 47 -6.44 -13.07 -6.62
CA SER A 47 -7.55 -13.92 -7.08
C SER A 47 -8.03 -14.85 -5.97
N THR A 48 -7.12 -15.49 -5.25
CA THR A 48 -7.46 -16.38 -4.12
C THR A 48 -8.16 -15.62 -3.00
N MET A 49 -7.64 -14.45 -2.62
CA MET A 49 -8.27 -13.59 -1.61
C MET A 49 -9.67 -13.14 -2.04
N GLY A 50 -9.85 -12.82 -3.33
CA GLY A 50 -11.15 -12.46 -3.88
C GLY A 50 -12.16 -13.60 -3.79
N CYS A 51 -11.78 -14.82 -4.13
CA CYS A 51 -12.64 -16.00 -3.98
C CYS A 51 -13.04 -16.22 -2.52
N ILE A 52 -12.08 -16.21 -1.60
CA ILE A 52 -12.33 -16.37 -0.16
C ILE A 52 -13.30 -15.28 0.35
N ALA A 53 -13.12 -14.02 -0.08
CA ALA A 53 -14.02 -12.93 0.31
C ALA A 53 -15.46 -13.17 -0.13
N VAL A 54 -15.65 -13.71 -1.34
CA VAL A 54 -16.99 -14.09 -1.84
C VAL A 54 -17.56 -15.25 -1.04
N ASP A 55 -16.78 -16.28 -0.73
CA ASP A 55 -17.20 -17.41 0.07
C ASP A 55 -17.67 -16.97 1.47
N LEU A 56 -16.93 -16.08 2.12
CA LEU A 56 -17.32 -15.50 3.40
C LEU A 56 -18.65 -14.74 3.33
N LEU A 57 -18.90 -14.00 2.24
CA LEU A 57 -20.17 -13.33 2.02
C LEU A 57 -21.31 -14.33 1.82
N CYS A 58 -21.09 -15.41 1.07
CA CYS A 58 -22.06 -16.48 0.87
C CYS A 58 -22.39 -17.20 2.19
N GLU A 59 -21.44 -17.30 3.10
CA GLU A 59 -21.65 -17.81 4.47
C GLU A 59 -22.37 -16.81 5.40
N GLY A 60 -22.71 -15.62 4.90
CA GLY A 60 -23.38 -14.57 5.67
C GLY A 60 -22.45 -13.78 6.60
N LYS A 61 -21.12 -13.94 6.46
CA LYS A 61 -20.14 -13.19 7.23
C LYS A 61 -19.94 -11.81 6.60
N SER A 62 -19.92 -10.78 7.42
CA SER A 62 -19.63 -9.39 7.03
C SER A 62 -18.52 -8.81 7.89
N ASN A 63 -18.03 -7.65 7.53
CA ASN A 63 -16.97 -6.96 8.27
C ASN A 63 -15.66 -7.78 8.38
N ARG A 64 -15.32 -8.53 7.31
CA ARG A 64 -14.14 -9.40 7.27
C ARG A 64 -13.05 -8.84 6.34
N LEU A 65 -11.82 -9.03 6.74
CA LEU A 65 -10.62 -8.75 5.96
C LEU A 65 -9.91 -10.06 5.66
N VAL A 66 -9.67 -10.35 4.38
CA VAL A 66 -8.88 -11.52 3.97
C VAL A 66 -7.41 -11.12 3.89
N ALA A 67 -6.54 -11.91 4.47
CA ALA A 67 -5.10 -11.68 4.52
C ALA A 67 -4.31 -12.97 4.22
N TYR A 68 -3.01 -12.78 3.93
CA TYR A 68 -2.05 -13.88 3.83
C TYR A 68 -1.05 -13.77 4.97
N LYS A 69 -0.93 -14.82 5.78
CA LYS A 69 -0.05 -14.84 6.95
C LYS A 69 0.56 -16.23 7.15
N ASN A 70 1.86 -16.27 7.34
CA ASN A 70 2.61 -17.50 7.63
C ASN A 70 2.37 -18.68 6.64
N GLY A 71 2.19 -18.36 5.35
CA GLY A 71 1.97 -19.38 4.34
C GLY A 71 0.51 -19.71 4.04
N GLU A 72 -0.45 -19.13 4.77
CA GLU A 72 -1.87 -19.45 4.68
C GLU A 72 -2.72 -18.21 4.45
N PHE A 73 -3.88 -18.40 3.80
CA PHE A 73 -4.90 -17.36 3.71
C PHE A 73 -5.78 -17.43 4.95
N VAL A 74 -5.96 -16.30 5.60
CA VAL A 74 -6.73 -16.15 6.84
C VAL A 74 -7.70 -15.00 6.72
N ASP A 75 -8.74 -14.99 7.54
CA ASP A 75 -9.66 -13.88 7.64
C ASP A 75 -9.73 -13.35 9.07
N TYR A 76 -9.89 -12.04 9.20
CA TYR A 76 -10.00 -11.33 10.47
C TYR A 76 -11.22 -10.42 10.45
N ASP A 77 -11.74 -10.10 11.62
CA ASP A 77 -12.61 -8.94 11.78
C ASP A 77 -11.84 -7.66 11.44
N ILE A 78 -12.50 -6.69 10.79
CA ILE A 78 -11.83 -5.45 10.34
C ILE A 78 -11.28 -4.66 11.52
N ASP A 79 -12.02 -4.55 12.63
CA ASP A 79 -11.57 -3.79 13.79
C ASP A 79 -10.37 -4.47 14.48
N GLU A 80 -10.40 -5.81 14.56
CA GLU A 80 -9.27 -6.59 15.03
C GLU A 80 -8.04 -6.40 14.13
N ALA A 81 -8.22 -6.47 12.82
CA ALA A 81 -7.14 -6.30 11.85
C ALA A 81 -6.51 -4.90 11.90
N LEU A 82 -7.30 -3.86 12.11
CA LEU A 82 -6.83 -2.47 12.25
C LEU A 82 -6.03 -2.26 13.54
N ALA A 83 -6.32 -3.02 14.59
CA ALA A 83 -5.54 -2.98 15.84
C ALA A 83 -4.18 -3.69 15.74
N MET A 84 -3.98 -4.54 14.71
CA MET A 84 -2.71 -5.24 14.50
C MET A 84 -1.63 -4.30 13.99
N THR A 85 -0.43 -4.42 14.55
CA THR A 85 0.76 -3.69 14.08
C THR A 85 1.61 -4.58 13.18
N LYS A 86 2.10 -4.02 12.08
CA LYS A 86 3.10 -4.68 11.22
C LYS A 86 4.49 -4.18 11.57
N SER A 87 5.43 -5.11 11.68
CA SER A 87 6.86 -4.79 11.75
C SER A 87 7.59 -5.44 10.58
N ILE A 88 8.59 -4.77 10.05
CA ILE A 88 9.53 -5.35 9.10
C ILE A 88 10.58 -6.09 9.90
N PRO A 89 10.88 -7.37 9.60
CA PRO A 89 11.97 -8.07 10.26
C PRO A 89 13.29 -7.32 10.03
N GLU A 90 13.96 -6.94 11.12
CA GLU A 90 15.14 -6.09 11.09
C GLU A 90 16.26 -6.66 10.20
N TYR A 91 16.44 -7.98 10.26
CA TYR A 91 17.44 -8.67 9.45
C TYR A 91 17.20 -8.52 7.93
N GLN A 92 15.93 -8.50 7.48
CA GLN A 92 15.60 -8.28 6.06
C GLN A 92 15.89 -6.85 5.63
N TYR A 93 15.61 -5.91 6.51
CA TYR A 93 15.94 -4.50 6.27
C TYR A 93 17.46 -4.29 6.16
N GLU A 94 18.24 -4.91 7.04
CA GLU A 94 19.71 -4.87 6.99
C GLU A 94 20.26 -5.51 5.71
N ILE A 95 19.73 -6.63 5.27
CA ILE A 95 20.11 -7.26 4.00
C ILE A 95 19.87 -6.30 2.83
N CYS A 96 18.66 -5.71 2.73
CA CYS A 96 18.37 -4.73 1.68
C CYS A 96 19.34 -3.54 1.71
N ARG A 97 19.65 -3.03 2.89
CA ARG A 97 20.59 -1.91 3.05
C ARG A 97 22.02 -2.27 2.64
N ASN A 98 22.44 -3.50 2.91
CA ASN A 98 23.78 -3.98 2.54
C ASN A 98 23.92 -4.25 1.04
N LEU A 99 22.85 -4.70 0.38
CA LEU A 99 22.82 -4.95 -1.06
C LEU A 99 22.66 -3.67 -1.90
N SER A 100 22.21 -2.58 -1.31
CA SER A 100 22.01 -1.28 -1.99
C SER A 100 23.20 -0.33 -1.90
N ARG A 101 24.34 -0.77 -1.35
CA ARG A 101 25.61 0.00 -1.25
C ARG A 101 26.50 -0.19 -2.45
#